data_6f756cec60f698554ae7896f2aa041f6
#
_entry.id   6f756cec60f698554ae7896f2aa041f6
#
_cell.length_a   1.000
_cell.length_b   1.000
_cell.length_c   1.000
_cell.angle_alpha   90.00
_cell.angle_beta   90.00
_cell.angle_gamma   90.00
#
_symmetry.space_group_name_H-M   'P 1'
#
loop_
_entity.id
_entity.type
_entity.pdbx_description
1 polymer ?
#
loop_
_entity_poly.entity_id
_entity_poly.type
_entity_poly.pdbx_seq_one_letter_code
_entity_poly.pdbx_strand_id
1 'polypeptide(L)'
;MAKKNHHPVSAEVENNPLYHDTYKLLRCYRDSTYSLMVAVRQVEIQFQLEYNTSVDEFLDSIYAAGADLGDSQIEEWAKSIARSNKMIKLLLSSVDLLRKNHKHGEEYYWILYYAFLSPHELKNTEEILEELEKHVPSISYRTYYRLSLIHI
;
A
#
# COMPACT_ATOMS: atom_id res chain seq x y z
N MET A 1 24.11 -15.79 -22.42
CA MET A 1 22.73 -16.00 -21.99
C MET A 1 22.72 -16.41 -20.51
N ALA A 2 22.50 -15.47 -19.61
CA ALA A 2 22.44 -15.77 -18.18
C ALA A 2 21.07 -16.40 -17.88
N LYS A 3 21.07 -17.64 -17.42
CA LYS A 3 19.88 -18.31 -16.91
C LYS A 3 19.39 -17.55 -15.68
N LYS A 4 18.21 -16.93 -15.79
CA LYS A 4 17.46 -16.44 -14.64
C LYS A 4 17.17 -17.64 -13.73
N ASN A 5 17.92 -17.79 -12.66
CA ASN A 5 17.58 -18.71 -11.60
C ASN A 5 16.34 -18.15 -10.87
N HIS A 6 15.18 -18.49 -11.37
CA HIS A 6 13.96 -18.37 -10.59
C HIS A 6 14.04 -19.43 -9.47
N HIS A 7 14.32 -19.00 -8.26
CA HIS A 7 14.03 -19.84 -7.11
C HIS A 7 12.52 -19.99 -7.02
N PRO A 8 11.97 -21.21 -7.10
CA PRO A 8 10.55 -21.39 -6.99
C PRO A 8 10.09 -20.98 -5.58
N VAL A 9 9.15 -20.05 -5.53
CA VAL A 9 8.33 -19.83 -4.34
C VAL A 9 7.71 -21.19 -3.99
N SER A 10 7.67 -21.58 -2.72
CA SER A 10 7.11 -22.88 -2.37
C SER A 10 5.66 -22.95 -2.87
N ALA A 11 5.25 -24.08 -3.39
CA ALA A 11 3.90 -24.29 -3.94
C ALA A 11 2.78 -23.97 -2.92
N GLU A 12 3.09 -24.10 -1.62
CA GLU A 12 2.18 -23.71 -0.52
C GLU A 12 1.92 -22.20 -0.47
N VAL A 13 2.95 -21.38 -0.75
CA VAL A 13 2.81 -19.92 -0.78
C VAL A 13 2.09 -19.47 -2.04
N GLU A 14 2.40 -20.06 -3.18
CA GLU A 14 1.73 -19.74 -4.45
C GLU A 14 0.23 -20.04 -4.43
N ASN A 15 -0.18 -21.07 -3.69
CA ASN A 15 -1.58 -21.46 -3.59
C ASN A 15 -2.35 -20.75 -2.46
N ASN A 16 -1.72 -19.87 -1.69
CA ASN A 16 -2.39 -19.13 -0.63
C ASN A 16 -3.13 -17.91 -1.20
N PRO A 17 -4.48 -17.83 -1.09
CA PRO A 17 -5.26 -16.70 -1.58
C PRO A 17 -4.81 -15.35 -0.96
N LEU A 18 -4.45 -15.35 0.32
CA LEU A 18 -3.98 -14.14 1.03
C LEU A 18 -2.67 -13.61 0.45
N TYR A 19 -1.78 -14.49 0.02
CA TYR A 19 -0.55 -14.10 -0.66
C TYR A 19 -0.85 -13.38 -1.98
N HIS A 20 -1.72 -13.95 -2.80
CA HIS A 20 -2.11 -13.36 -4.09
C HIS A 20 -2.78 -12.00 -3.93
N ASP A 21 -3.65 -11.87 -2.96
CA ASP A 21 -4.36 -10.62 -2.72
C ASP A 21 -3.43 -9.53 -2.18
N THR A 22 -2.53 -9.88 -1.27
CA THR A 22 -1.51 -8.96 -0.75
C THR A 22 -0.55 -8.53 -1.85
N TYR A 23 -0.08 -9.47 -2.67
CA TYR A 23 0.81 -9.17 -3.79
C TYR A 23 0.15 -8.25 -4.82
N LYS A 24 -1.11 -8.52 -5.19
CA LYS A 24 -1.89 -7.66 -6.09
C LYS A 24 -2.04 -6.25 -5.52
N LEU A 25 -2.36 -6.14 -4.23
CA LEU A 25 -2.50 -4.84 -3.56
C LEU A 25 -1.19 -4.05 -3.60
N LEU A 26 -0.08 -4.68 -3.26
CA LEU A 26 1.24 -4.05 -3.32
C LEU A 26 1.63 -3.63 -4.74
N ARG A 27 1.38 -4.50 -5.72
CA ARG A 27 1.70 -4.22 -7.12
C ARG A 27 0.88 -3.07 -7.70
N CYS A 28 -0.38 -2.96 -7.30
CA CYS A 28 -1.26 -1.88 -7.74
C CYS A 28 -1.11 -0.60 -6.91
N TYR A 29 -0.35 -0.62 -5.82
CA TYR A 29 -0.28 0.49 -4.87
C TYR A 29 0.16 1.80 -5.55
N ARG A 30 1.22 1.77 -6.33
CA ARG A 30 1.77 2.97 -7.00
C ARG A 30 0.78 3.59 -7.97
N ASP A 31 0.20 2.76 -8.84
CA ASP A 31 -0.74 3.21 -9.87
C ASP A 31 -2.05 3.70 -9.27
N SER A 32 -2.53 2.99 -8.25
CA SER A 32 -3.80 3.28 -7.59
C SER A 32 -3.68 4.46 -6.62
N THR A 33 -2.54 4.61 -5.95
CA THR A 33 -2.38 5.62 -4.90
C THR A 33 -2.44 7.02 -5.45
N TYR A 34 -1.77 7.30 -6.55
CA TYR A 34 -1.80 8.63 -7.16
C TYR A 34 -3.22 9.00 -7.62
N SER A 35 -3.86 8.11 -8.38
CA SER A 35 -5.24 8.33 -8.88
C SER A 35 -6.24 8.46 -7.73
N LEU A 36 -6.08 7.64 -6.70
CA LEU A 36 -6.93 7.69 -5.51
C LEU A 36 -6.69 8.96 -4.69
N MET A 37 -5.45 9.37 -4.49
CA MET A 37 -5.14 10.63 -3.80
C MET A 37 -5.75 11.84 -4.51
N VAL A 38 -5.67 11.88 -5.84
CA VAL A 38 -6.30 12.94 -6.64
C VAL A 38 -7.82 12.91 -6.48
N ALA A 39 -8.44 11.73 -6.59
CA ALA A 39 -9.88 11.57 -6.43
C ALA A 39 -10.35 11.94 -5.02
N VAL A 40 -9.66 11.47 -3.99
CA VAL A 40 -9.93 11.83 -2.58
C VAL A 40 -9.84 13.34 -2.39
N ARG A 41 -8.78 13.96 -2.91
CA ARG A 41 -8.59 15.40 -2.77
C ARG A 41 -9.67 16.22 -3.48
N GLN A 42 -10.09 15.80 -4.67
CA GLN A 42 -11.18 16.44 -5.40
C GLN A 42 -12.48 16.38 -4.62
N VAL A 43 -12.82 15.23 -4.04
CA VAL A 43 -14.04 15.06 -3.25
C VAL A 43 -13.96 15.83 -1.94
N GLU A 44 -12.83 15.83 -1.25
CA GLU A 44 -12.64 16.65 -0.05
C GLU A 44 -12.85 18.12 -0.33
N ILE A 45 -12.31 18.64 -1.44
CA ILE A 45 -12.51 20.02 -1.86
C ILE A 45 -14.00 20.29 -2.16
N GLN A 46 -14.65 19.39 -2.88
CA GLN A 46 -16.06 19.53 -3.21
C GLN A 46 -16.94 19.52 -1.97
N PHE A 47 -16.70 18.60 -1.01
CA PHE A 47 -17.41 18.59 0.27
C PHE A 47 -17.18 19.87 1.06
N GLN A 48 -15.93 20.38 1.10
CA GLN A 48 -15.64 21.63 1.80
C GLN A 48 -16.36 22.82 1.17
N LEU A 49 -16.48 22.86 -0.15
CA LEU A 49 -17.17 23.93 -0.88
C LEU A 49 -18.69 23.85 -0.74
N GLU A 50 -19.28 22.65 -0.82
CA GLU A 50 -20.73 22.47 -0.81
C GLU A 50 -21.31 22.40 0.60
N TYR A 51 -20.63 21.75 1.52
CA TYR A 51 -21.13 21.45 2.88
C TYR A 51 -20.34 22.15 3.98
N ASN A 52 -19.26 22.84 3.66
CA ASN A 52 -18.35 23.47 4.60
C ASN A 52 -17.82 22.52 5.70
N THR A 53 -17.63 21.27 5.35
CA THR A 53 -17.16 20.21 6.23
C THR A 53 -16.28 19.20 5.48
N SER A 54 -15.49 18.43 6.20
CA SER A 54 -14.74 17.31 5.63
C SER A 54 -15.66 16.10 5.41
N VAL A 55 -15.20 15.15 4.54
CA VAL A 55 -15.93 13.89 4.32
C VAL A 55 -16.10 13.11 5.62
N ASP A 56 -15.07 13.03 6.44
CA ASP A 56 -15.09 12.30 7.72
C ASP A 56 -16.05 12.94 8.71
N GLU A 57 -16.02 14.27 8.88
CA GLU A 57 -16.95 15.00 9.75
C GLU A 57 -18.40 14.88 9.26
N PHE A 58 -18.61 14.89 7.95
CA PHE A 58 -19.93 14.70 7.35
C PHE A 58 -20.48 13.31 7.69
N LEU A 59 -19.70 12.26 7.50
CA LEU A 59 -20.08 10.88 7.81
C LEU A 59 -20.35 10.72 9.32
N ASP A 60 -19.47 11.24 10.16
CA ASP A 60 -19.62 11.16 11.63
C ASP A 60 -20.89 11.87 12.09
N SER A 61 -21.22 13.03 11.53
CA SER A 61 -22.46 13.74 11.86
C SER A 61 -23.71 12.99 11.44
N ILE A 62 -23.68 12.32 10.28
CA ILE A 62 -24.78 11.46 9.81
C ILE A 62 -24.98 10.27 10.74
N TYR A 63 -23.91 9.56 11.09
CA TYR A 63 -24.00 8.42 11.99
C TYR A 63 -24.44 8.81 13.41
N ALA A 64 -23.95 9.95 13.93
CA ALA A 64 -24.36 10.47 15.23
C ALA A 64 -25.84 10.90 15.26
N ALA A 65 -26.37 11.42 14.17
CA ALA A 65 -27.76 11.80 14.05
C ALA A 65 -28.71 10.60 13.85
N GLY A 66 -28.18 9.39 13.63
CA GLY A 66 -28.97 8.21 13.28
C GLY A 66 -29.69 8.36 11.92
N ALA A 67 -29.29 9.35 11.13
CA ALA A 67 -29.83 9.55 9.81
C ALA A 67 -29.24 8.50 8.86
N ASP A 68 -30.12 7.66 8.35
CA ASP A 68 -29.83 6.83 7.18
C ASP A 68 -30.16 7.70 5.96
N LEU A 69 -29.14 8.23 5.32
CA LEU A 69 -29.33 8.96 4.07
C LEU A 69 -29.70 8.02 2.93
N GLY A 70 -29.87 6.71 3.23
CA GLY A 70 -30.27 5.65 2.28
C GLY A 70 -29.62 5.87 0.92
N ASP A 71 -29.65 5.10 0.02
CA ASP A 71 -29.19 5.09 -1.37
C ASP A 71 -28.80 6.42 -2.07
N SER A 72 -28.39 7.47 -1.32
CA SER A 72 -27.87 8.67 -1.96
C SER A 72 -26.50 8.39 -2.56
N GLN A 73 -26.32 8.74 -3.82
CA GLN A 73 -25.06 8.59 -4.55
C GLN A 73 -23.89 9.28 -3.82
N ILE A 74 -24.15 10.36 -3.13
CA ILE A 74 -23.17 11.13 -2.35
C ILE A 74 -22.69 10.33 -1.14
N GLU A 75 -23.60 9.65 -0.42
CA GLU A 75 -23.23 8.81 0.72
C GLU A 75 -22.38 7.62 0.30
N GLU A 76 -22.78 6.93 -0.76
CA GLU A 76 -22.01 5.81 -1.31
C GLU A 76 -20.62 6.25 -1.75
N TRP A 77 -20.52 7.41 -2.36
CA TRP A 77 -19.26 8.01 -2.79
C TRP A 77 -18.35 8.35 -1.62
N ALA A 78 -18.87 9.02 -0.61
CA ALA A 78 -18.17 9.32 0.62
C ALA A 78 -17.68 8.06 1.35
N LYS A 79 -18.53 7.04 1.46
CA LYS A 79 -18.18 5.73 2.05
C LYS A 79 -17.08 5.01 1.26
N SER A 80 -17.13 5.06 -0.06
CA SER A 80 -16.12 4.44 -0.93
C SER A 80 -14.76 5.09 -0.74
N ILE A 81 -14.70 6.40 -0.69
CA ILE A 81 -13.46 7.15 -0.46
C ILE A 81 -12.91 6.90 0.94
N ALA A 82 -13.75 6.94 1.96
CA ALA A 82 -13.36 6.64 3.33
C ALA A 82 -12.78 5.23 3.46
N ARG A 83 -13.41 4.23 2.82
CA ARG A 83 -12.89 2.84 2.78
C ARG A 83 -11.55 2.74 2.10
N SER A 84 -11.38 3.40 0.97
CA SER A 84 -10.11 3.40 0.22
C SER A 84 -8.99 4.07 1.02
N ASN A 85 -9.27 5.18 1.68
CA ASN A 85 -8.34 5.86 2.59
C ASN A 85 -7.94 4.97 3.77
N LYS A 86 -8.90 4.30 4.39
CA LYS A 86 -8.64 3.35 5.49
C LYS A 86 -7.77 2.19 5.02
N MET A 87 -7.98 1.67 3.82
CA MET A 87 -7.19 0.57 3.26
C MET A 87 -5.73 0.96 3.04
N ILE A 88 -5.49 2.15 2.50
CA ILE A 88 -4.12 2.68 2.34
C ILE A 88 -3.45 2.87 3.71
N LYS A 89 -4.14 3.48 4.67
CA LYS A 89 -3.63 3.69 6.03
C LYS A 89 -3.34 2.37 6.73
N LEU A 90 -4.19 1.36 6.55
CA LEU A 90 -3.99 0.02 7.11
C LEU A 90 -2.75 -0.65 6.51
N LEU A 91 -2.57 -0.56 5.19
CA LEU A 91 -1.38 -1.10 4.52
C LEU A 91 -0.10 -0.45 5.05
N LEU A 92 -0.05 0.88 5.08
CA LEU A 92 1.12 1.62 5.57
C LEU A 92 1.40 1.35 7.06
N SER A 93 0.35 1.26 7.88
CA SER A 93 0.48 0.90 9.29
C SER A 93 1.01 -0.52 9.48
N SER A 94 0.57 -1.45 8.66
CA SER A 94 1.05 -2.85 8.70
C SER A 94 2.53 -2.95 8.34
N VAL A 95 2.97 -2.17 7.34
CA VAL A 95 4.38 -2.09 6.95
C VAL A 95 5.22 -1.45 8.07
N ASP A 96 4.71 -0.41 8.74
CA ASP A 96 5.38 0.22 9.87
C ASP A 96 5.46 -0.71 11.09
N LEU A 97 4.43 -1.48 11.37
CA LEU A 97 4.46 -2.52 12.41
C LEU A 97 5.50 -3.61 12.11
N LEU A 98 5.58 -4.04 10.86
CA LEU A 98 6.61 -4.97 10.42
C LEU A 98 8.01 -4.40 10.66
N ARG A 99 8.24 -3.15 10.28
CA ARG A 99 9.49 -2.44 10.50
C ARG A 99 9.90 -2.43 11.97
N LYS A 100 8.97 -2.10 12.86
CA LYS A 100 9.23 -1.91 14.29
C LYS A 100 9.37 -3.22 15.07
N ASN A 101 8.66 -4.26 14.68
CA ASN A 101 8.52 -5.45 15.53
C ASN A 101 9.25 -6.69 15.00
N HIS A 102 9.62 -6.73 13.73
CA HIS A 102 10.33 -7.87 13.18
C HIS A 102 11.84 -7.69 13.32
N LYS A 103 12.57 -8.78 13.61
CA LYS A 103 14.05 -8.77 13.74
C LYS A 103 14.79 -8.25 12.50
N HIS A 104 14.21 -8.42 11.32
CA HIS A 104 14.68 -7.89 10.03
C HIS A 104 13.74 -6.80 9.49
N GLY A 105 13.07 -6.08 10.39
CA GLY A 105 12.04 -5.12 10.02
C GLY A 105 12.52 -3.98 9.14
N GLU A 106 13.70 -3.43 9.43
CA GLU A 106 14.30 -2.37 8.59
C GLU A 106 14.60 -2.87 7.17
N GLU A 107 15.15 -4.07 7.05
CA GLU A 107 15.46 -4.68 5.75
C GLU A 107 14.18 -4.89 4.94
N TYR A 108 13.15 -5.47 5.54
CA TYR A 108 11.85 -5.69 4.89
C TYR A 108 11.15 -4.38 4.52
N TYR A 109 11.18 -3.40 5.40
CA TYR A 109 10.59 -2.09 5.15
C TYR A 109 11.18 -1.45 3.89
N TRP A 110 12.49 -1.36 3.80
CA TRP A 110 13.14 -0.73 2.66
C TRP A 110 13.02 -1.51 1.36
N ILE A 111 12.99 -2.83 1.44
CA ILE A 111 12.69 -3.69 0.27
C ILE A 111 11.27 -3.41 -0.24
N LEU A 112 10.27 -3.42 0.64
CA LEU A 112 8.89 -3.11 0.27
C LEU A 112 8.74 -1.69 -0.25
N TYR A 113 9.41 -0.73 0.40
CA TYR A 113 9.36 0.67 -0.01
C TYR A 113 9.85 0.86 -1.44
N TYR A 114 11.04 0.40 -1.75
CA TYR A 114 11.60 0.60 -3.10
C TYR A 114 10.97 -0.30 -4.16
N ALA A 115 10.50 -1.47 -3.81
CA ALA A 115 9.82 -2.36 -4.74
C ALA A 115 8.40 -1.91 -5.08
N PHE A 116 7.64 -1.38 -4.10
CA PHE A 116 6.20 -1.15 -4.27
C PHE A 116 5.69 0.22 -3.82
N LEU A 117 6.22 0.79 -2.74
CA LEU A 117 5.63 1.96 -2.07
C LEU A 117 6.23 3.30 -2.50
N SER A 118 7.46 3.31 -2.96
CA SER A 118 8.13 4.54 -3.41
C SER A 118 7.33 5.23 -4.52
N PRO A 119 7.17 6.56 -4.48
CA PRO A 119 6.49 7.33 -5.54
C PRO A 119 7.14 7.16 -6.90
N HIS A 120 8.44 6.92 -6.94
CA HIS A 120 9.20 6.70 -8.17
C HIS A 120 9.55 5.24 -8.31
N GLU A 121 9.09 4.65 -9.41
CA GLU A 121 9.44 3.29 -9.77
C GLU A 121 10.89 3.22 -10.23
N LEU A 122 11.67 2.33 -9.61
CA LEU A 122 13.03 2.04 -10.04
C LEU A 122 13.00 1.02 -11.18
N LYS A 123 13.86 1.21 -12.17
CA LYS A 123 13.79 0.49 -13.45
C LYS A 123 14.18 -0.97 -13.35
N ASN A 124 15.10 -1.27 -12.44
CA ASN A 124 15.66 -2.62 -12.31
C ASN A 124 16.13 -2.91 -10.89
N THR A 125 16.49 -4.17 -10.66
CA THR A 125 16.97 -4.64 -9.35
C THR A 125 18.28 -3.97 -8.92
N GLU A 126 19.12 -3.57 -9.83
CA GLU A 126 20.41 -2.94 -9.52
C GLU A 126 20.19 -1.56 -8.90
N GLU A 127 19.29 -0.76 -9.47
CA GLU A 127 18.89 0.54 -8.88
C GLU A 127 18.24 0.37 -7.49
N ILE A 128 17.43 -0.67 -7.32
CA ILE A 128 16.85 -0.98 -6.00
C ILE A 128 17.94 -1.31 -4.98
N LEU A 129 18.94 -2.10 -5.36
CA LEU A 129 20.04 -2.45 -4.48
C LEU A 129 20.90 -1.23 -4.11
N GLU A 130 21.19 -0.36 -5.06
CA GLU A 130 21.93 0.89 -4.81
C GLU A 130 21.20 1.79 -3.79
N GLU A 131 19.89 1.90 -3.91
CA GLU A 131 19.08 2.66 -2.95
C GLU A 131 18.99 1.95 -1.59
N LEU A 132 18.87 0.62 -1.59
CA LEU A 132 18.84 -0.16 -0.35
C LEU A 132 20.14 -0.06 0.46
N GLU A 133 21.30 -0.05 -0.20
CA GLU A 133 22.60 0.09 0.48
C GLU A 133 22.71 1.37 1.30
N LYS A 134 21.99 2.41 0.93
CA LYS A 134 21.96 3.68 1.68
C LYS A 134 21.29 3.54 3.05
N HIS A 135 20.38 2.60 3.20
CA HIS A 135 19.59 2.38 4.42
C HIS A 135 19.97 1.10 5.15
N VAL A 136 20.37 0.09 4.41
CA VAL A 136 20.75 -1.22 4.92
C VAL A 136 22.16 -1.54 4.40
N PRO A 137 23.21 -1.04 5.07
CA PRO A 137 24.58 -1.35 4.69
C PRO A 137 24.80 -2.86 4.70
N SER A 138 25.52 -3.39 3.71
CA SER A 138 25.80 -4.82 3.56
C SER A 138 24.68 -5.71 3.07
N ILE A 139 23.57 -5.16 2.58
CA ILE A 139 22.59 -5.98 1.90
C ILE A 139 23.19 -6.54 0.60
N SER A 140 23.26 -7.86 0.50
CA SER A 140 23.72 -8.50 -0.73
C SER A 140 22.54 -8.80 -1.66
N TYR A 141 22.83 -8.92 -2.95
CA TYR A 141 21.85 -9.38 -3.95
C TYR A 141 21.17 -10.70 -3.54
N ARG A 142 21.93 -11.62 -2.95
CA ARG A 142 21.41 -12.88 -2.42
C ARG A 142 20.46 -12.68 -1.25
N THR A 143 20.77 -11.77 -0.35
CA THR A 143 19.91 -11.43 0.79
C THR A 143 18.64 -10.76 0.30
N TYR A 144 18.73 -9.80 -0.61
CA TYR A 144 17.59 -9.15 -1.24
C TYR A 144 16.62 -10.17 -1.86
N TYR A 145 17.14 -11.08 -2.69
CA TYR A 145 16.32 -12.12 -3.32
C TYR A 145 15.67 -13.05 -2.31
N ARG A 146 16.40 -13.49 -1.31
CA ARG A 146 15.88 -14.36 -0.26
C ARG A 146 14.73 -13.67 0.50
N LEU A 147 14.90 -12.42 0.88
CA LEU A 147 13.90 -11.70 1.66
C LEU A 147 12.69 -11.32 0.81
N SER A 148 12.87 -10.91 -0.44
CA SER A 148 11.78 -10.53 -1.32
C SER A 148 10.90 -11.70 -1.75
N LEU A 149 11.46 -12.91 -1.89
CA LEU A 149 10.72 -14.11 -2.33
C LEU A 149 10.02 -14.85 -1.18
N ILE A 150 10.56 -14.79 0.03
CA ILE A 150 10.04 -15.58 1.17
C ILE A 150 8.98 -14.83 1.95
N HIS A 151 8.97 -13.50 1.94
CA HIS A 151 8.19 -12.68 2.87
C HIS A 151 7.24 -11.68 2.20
N ILE A 152 7.22 -11.64 0.91
CA ILE A 152 6.26 -10.91 0.11
C ILE A 152 5.33 -11.90 -0.57
#